data_b201072537a178911cddf6af0a54b5e6
#
_entry.id   b201072537a178911cddf6af0a54b5e6
#
_cell.length_a   1.000
_cell.length_b   1.000
_cell.length_c   1.000
_cell.angle_alpha   90.00
_cell.angle_beta   90.00
_cell.angle_gamma   90.00
#
_symmetry.space_group_name_H-M   'P 1'
#
loop_
_entity.id
_entity.type
_entity.pdbx_description
1 polymer ?
#
loop_
_entity_poly.entity_id
_entity_poly.type
_entity_poly.pdbx_seq_one_letter_code
_entity_poly.pdbx_strand_id
1 'polypeptide(L)'
;MRKLLFVIAVLFALAVTTNAQQVLTGTYRFDKKLADYTLDKNDGDRVVQMEVTFAKPFDIKPEVLVSVNYLDGDKNTNMRYELKTLSVSRDGFTVQVKTWGDTKIFAIGGGWMAVSGK
;
A
#
# COMPACT_ATOMS: atom_id res chain seq x y z
N MET A 1 -27.19 -37.96 -20.16
CA MET A 1 -27.68 -37.29 -18.95
C MET A 1 -26.56 -36.81 -18.07
N ARG A 2 -25.63 -37.69 -17.75
CA ARG A 2 -24.49 -37.25 -16.89
C ARG A 2 -23.67 -36.13 -17.52
N LYS A 3 -23.46 -36.19 -18.83
CA LYS A 3 -22.70 -35.14 -19.53
C LYS A 3 -23.38 -33.80 -19.49
N LEU A 4 -24.69 -33.79 -19.50
CA LEU A 4 -25.44 -32.54 -19.42
C LEU A 4 -25.25 -31.86 -18.08
N LEU A 5 -25.21 -32.61 -17.01
CA LEU A 5 -24.96 -32.05 -15.68
C LEU A 5 -23.61 -31.42 -15.56
N PHE A 6 -22.59 -31.99 -16.17
CA PHE A 6 -21.25 -31.39 -16.18
C PHE A 6 -21.25 -30.05 -16.87
N VAL A 7 -21.90 -29.91 -17.98
CA VAL A 7 -21.95 -28.67 -18.73
C VAL A 7 -22.59 -27.57 -17.88
N ILE A 8 -23.66 -27.85 -17.19
CA ILE A 8 -24.34 -26.89 -16.34
C ILE A 8 -23.41 -26.44 -15.19
N ALA A 9 -22.70 -27.36 -14.56
CA ALA A 9 -21.81 -27.06 -13.48
C ALA A 9 -20.66 -26.12 -13.92
N VAL A 10 -20.12 -26.38 -15.11
CA VAL A 10 -19.02 -25.53 -15.63
C VAL A 10 -19.51 -24.12 -15.90
N LEU A 11 -20.69 -23.98 -16.50
CA LEU A 11 -21.24 -22.64 -16.75
C LEU A 11 -21.49 -21.88 -15.46
N PHE A 12 -21.99 -22.55 -14.45
CA PHE A 12 -22.21 -21.92 -13.15
C PHE A 12 -20.90 -21.44 -12.53
N ALA A 13 -19.84 -22.24 -12.59
CA ALA A 13 -18.54 -21.87 -12.05
C ALA A 13 -17.98 -20.63 -12.74
N LEU A 14 -18.13 -20.54 -14.06
CA LEU A 14 -17.67 -19.37 -14.80
C LEU A 14 -18.41 -18.11 -14.39
N ALA A 15 -19.71 -18.21 -14.18
CA ALA A 15 -20.51 -17.07 -13.75
C ALA A 15 -20.06 -16.55 -12.38
N VAL A 16 -19.69 -17.42 -11.47
CA VAL A 16 -19.21 -17.02 -10.15
C VAL A 16 -17.88 -16.28 -10.24
N THR A 17 -16.96 -16.74 -11.09
CA THR A 17 -15.63 -16.15 -11.18
C THR A 17 -15.61 -14.76 -11.83
N THR A 18 -16.62 -14.40 -12.62
CA THR A 18 -16.64 -13.10 -13.30
C THR A 18 -16.82 -11.92 -12.35
N ASN A 19 -17.27 -12.15 -11.13
CA ASN A 19 -17.54 -11.10 -10.16
C ASN A 19 -16.50 -11.01 -9.07
N ALA A 20 -15.39 -11.73 -9.21
CA ALA A 20 -14.36 -11.73 -8.18
C ALA A 20 -13.64 -10.40 -8.10
N GLN A 21 -13.50 -9.85 -6.90
CA GLN A 21 -12.65 -8.70 -6.66
C GLN A 21 -11.20 -9.11 -6.72
N GLN A 22 -10.35 -8.15 -7.06
CA GLN A 22 -8.91 -8.32 -6.96
C GLN A 22 -8.43 -7.62 -5.70
N VAL A 23 -7.62 -8.31 -4.90
CA VAL A 23 -7.05 -7.77 -3.67
C VAL A 23 -5.59 -8.18 -3.60
N LEU A 24 -4.73 -7.22 -3.35
CA LEU A 24 -3.32 -7.46 -3.08
C LEU A 24 -2.94 -6.75 -1.80
N THR A 25 -2.04 -7.34 -1.04
CA THR A 25 -1.53 -6.74 0.19
C THR A 25 -0.02 -6.83 0.23
N GLY A 26 0.59 -5.98 1.05
CA GLY A 26 2.01 -6.00 1.26
C GLY A 26 2.38 -5.13 2.44
N THR A 27 3.68 -4.90 2.59
CA THR A 27 4.22 -4.07 3.66
C THR A 27 5.17 -3.04 3.08
N TYR A 28 5.37 -1.97 3.83
CA TYR A 28 6.37 -0.96 3.53
C TYR A 28 7.14 -0.61 4.81
N ARG A 29 8.36 -0.11 4.65
CA ARG A 29 9.14 0.35 5.78
C ARG A 29 10.15 1.40 5.32
N PHE A 30 10.20 2.49 6.07
CA PHE A 30 11.21 3.53 5.92
C PHE A 30 12.07 3.58 7.16
N ASP A 31 13.39 3.60 6.99
CA ASP A 31 14.33 3.76 8.09
C ASP A 31 15.65 4.34 7.56
N LYS A 32 16.62 4.47 8.46
CA LYS A 32 17.91 5.09 8.14
C LYS A 32 18.72 4.34 7.08
N LYS A 33 18.35 3.11 6.75
CA LYS A 33 19.06 2.34 5.73
C LYS A 33 18.75 2.84 4.32
N LEU A 34 17.67 3.57 4.15
CA LEU A 34 17.33 4.16 2.86
C LEU A 34 18.22 5.37 2.61
N ALA A 35 18.75 5.46 1.37
CA ALA A 35 19.71 6.53 1.01
C ALA A 35 19.11 7.92 1.17
N ASP A 36 17.82 8.06 0.89
CA ASP A 36 17.14 9.36 0.90
C ASP A 36 16.38 9.63 2.20
N TYR A 37 16.65 8.88 3.24
CA TYR A 37 15.90 9.01 4.48
C TYR A 37 16.26 10.29 5.21
N THR A 38 15.26 11.13 5.46
CA THR A 38 15.46 12.45 6.09
C THR A 38 14.54 12.69 7.28
N LEU A 39 13.70 11.75 7.67
CA LEU A 39 12.70 11.97 8.71
C LEU A 39 13.30 12.10 10.10
N ASP A 40 14.57 11.74 10.28
CA ASP A 40 15.30 11.86 11.53
C ASP A 40 16.28 13.03 11.54
N LYS A 41 16.27 13.86 10.49
CA LYS A 41 17.24 14.94 10.31
C LYS A 41 16.50 16.26 10.06
N ASN A 42 17.18 17.36 10.40
CA ASN A 42 16.69 18.70 10.12
C ASN A 42 15.34 18.99 10.79
N ASP A 43 14.85 20.18 10.60
CA ASP A 43 13.53 20.61 11.03
C ASP A 43 12.73 21.05 9.80
N GLY A 44 11.44 21.28 10.00
CA GLY A 44 10.58 21.71 8.93
C GLY A 44 10.05 20.51 8.12
N ASP A 45 9.56 20.80 6.93
CA ASP A 45 8.93 19.78 6.09
C ASP A 45 9.97 18.82 5.51
N ARG A 46 9.74 17.53 5.70
CA ARG A 46 10.59 16.47 5.14
C ARG A 46 9.70 15.35 4.64
N VAL A 47 10.09 14.76 3.52
CA VAL A 47 9.28 13.74 2.81
C VAL A 47 10.18 12.59 2.39
N VAL A 48 9.70 11.37 2.54
CA VAL A 48 10.30 10.19 1.93
C VAL A 48 9.24 9.42 1.14
N GLN A 49 9.66 8.78 0.07
CA GLN A 49 8.76 8.07 -0.82
C GLN A 49 9.33 6.70 -1.19
N MET A 50 8.44 5.77 -1.49
CA MET A 50 8.83 4.45 -1.96
C MET A 50 7.81 3.98 -2.99
N GLU A 51 8.29 3.50 -4.13
CA GLU A 51 7.43 2.92 -5.16
C GLU A 51 7.12 1.47 -4.83
N VAL A 52 5.85 1.11 -4.98
CA VAL A 52 5.37 -0.26 -4.83
C VAL A 52 4.84 -0.71 -6.18
N THR A 53 5.41 -1.79 -6.70
CA THR A 53 4.95 -2.41 -7.94
C THR A 53 4.18 -3.67 -7.57
N PHE A 54 2.96 -3.80 -8.10
CA PHE A 54 2.15 -4.98 -7.84
C PHE A 54 2.77 -6.20 -8.53
N ALA A 55 2.72 -7.35 -7.86
CA ALA A 55 3.21 -8.59 -8.44
C ALA A 55 2.43 -8.95 -9.72
N LYS A 56 1.16 -8.55 -9.77
CA LYS A 56 0.30 -8.74 -10.92
C LYS A 56 -0.53 -7.47 -11.11
N PRO A 57 -0.54 -6.86 -12.29
CA PRO A 57 -1.35 -5.69 -12.54
C PRO A 57 -2.83 -5.95 -12.32
N PHE A 58 -3.54 -4.93 -11.86
CA PHE A 58 -5.00 -4.97 -11.75
C PHE A 58 -5.65 -4.80 -13.12
N ASP A 59 -6.84 -5.35 -13.28
CA ASP A 59 -7.61 -5.16 -14.51
C ASP A 59 -8.11 -3.72 -14.64
N ILE A 60 -8.45 -3.11 -13.50
CA ILE A 60 -8.81 -1.70 -13.43
C ILE A 60 -8.05 -1.07 -12.27
N LYS A 61 -7.94 0.25 -12.30
CA LYS A 61 -7.23 0.99 -11.26
C LYS A 61 -7.81 0.66 -9.88
N PRO A 62 -6.99 0.18 -8.94
CA PRO A 62 -7.45 -0.14 -7.60
C PRO A 62 -7.53 1.09 -6.72
N GLU A 63 -8.18 0.94 -5.57
CA GLU A 63 -8.01 1.83 -4.43
C GLU A 63 -6.96 1.25 -3.51
N VAL A 64 -6.15 2.12 -2.91
CA VAL A 64 -5.05 1.71 -2.05
C VAL A 64 -5.21 2.33 -0.68
N LEU A 65 -5.12 1.47 0.34
CA LEU A 65 -5.15 1.85 1.74
C LEU A 65 -3.79 1.56 2.34
N VAL A 66 -3.30 2.47 3.16
CA VAL A 66 -2.04 2.27 3.89
C VAL A 66 -2.28 2.46 5.37
N SER A 67 -1.53 1.74 6.17
CA SER A 67 -1.63 1.81 7.64
C SER A 67 -0.24 1.87 8.24
N VAL A 68 -0.16 2.34 9.48
CA VAL A 68 1.07 2.34 10.26
C VAL A 68 0.94 1.29 11.35
N ASN A 69 1.88 0.36 11.41
CA ASN A 69 1.93 -0.61 12.51
C ASN A 69 3.29 -0.60 13.21
N TYR A 70 4.21 0.23 12.78
CA TYR A 70 5.52 0.39 13.38
C TYR A 70 5.94 1.85 13.32
N LEU A 71 6.26 2.42 14.46
CA LEU A 71 6.71 3.80 14.54
C LEU A 71 7.75 3.91 15.65
N ASP A 72 8.94 4.36 15.28
CA ASP A 72 10.04 4.60 16.20
C ASP A 72 10.48 6.05 16.05
N GLY A 73 10.22 6.85 17.07
CA GLY A 73 10.52 8.27 17.04
C GLY A 73 11.28 8.73 18.27
N ASP A 74 11.78 9.94 18.21
CA ASP A 74 12.50 10.56 19.32
C ASP A 74 11.50 10.98 20.41
N LYS A 75 11.72 10.49 21.62
CA LYS A 75 10.84 10.78 22.76
C LYS A 75 10.82 12.28 23.15
N ASN A 76 11.81 13.03 22.72
CA ASN A 76 11.96 14.44 23.10
C ASN A 76 11.35 15.40 22.08
N THR A 77 10.73 14.88 21.03
CA THR A 77 10.11 15.71 19.99
C THR A 77 8.63 15.39 19.89
N ASN A 78 7.89 16.32 19.30
CA ASN A 78 6.50 16.05 18.97
C ASN A 78 6.41 15.10 17.80
N MET A 79 5.40 14.23 17.80
CA MET A 79 5.25 13.26 16.72
C MET A 79 4.20 13.75 15.74
N ARG A 80 4.66 14.07 14.53
CA ARG A 80 3.81 14.55 13.44
C ARG A 80 4.14 13.77 12.18
N TYR A 81 3.14 13.17 11.55
CA TYR A 81 3.37 12.51 10.26
C TYR A 81 2.07 12.41 9.49
N GLU A 82 2.22 12.28 8.19
CA GLU A 82 1.10 12.09 7.27
C GLU A 82 1.52 11.08 6.23
N LEU A 83 0.67 10.09 6.00
CA LEU A 83 0.85 9.11 4.94
C LEU A 83 -0.06 9.43 3.77
N LYS A 84 0.47 9.27 2.56
CA LYS A 84 -0.32 9.42 1.33
C LYS A 84 0.05 8.33 0.36
N THR A 85 -0.93 7.94 -0.43
CA THR A 85 -0.69 7.15 -1.63
C THR A 85 -0.74 8.09 -2.83
N LEU A 86 0.27 8.00 -3.68
CA LEU A 86 0.40 8.85 -4.86
C LEU A 86 0.52 7.98 -6.09
N SER A 87 0.13 8.53 -7.23
CA SER A 87 0.34 7.88 -8.54
C SER A 87 -0.21 6.46 -8.58
N VAL A 88 -1.40 6.26 -8.02
CA VAL A 88 -2.04 4.94 -8.05
C VAL A 88 -2.41 4.60 -9.48
N SER A 89 -2.02 3.41 -9.92
CA SER A 89 -2.32 2.88 -11.25
C SER A 89 -2.60 1.39 -11.16
N ARG A 90 -2.86 0.79 -12.28
CA ARG A 90 -3.04 -0.66 -12.34
C ARG A 90 -1.77 -1.43 -11.98
N ASP A 91 -0.61 -0.80 -12.10
CA ASP A 91 0.69 -1.44 -11.94
C ASP A 91 1.30 -1.24 -10.55
N GLY A 92 0.88 -0.22 -9.83
CA GLY A 92 1.46 0.08 -8.53
C GLY A 92 1.08 1.45 -8.01
N PHE A 93 1.80 1.91 -7.01
CA PHE A 93 1.59 3.22 -6.40
C PHE A 93 2.86 3.67 -5.69
N THR A 94 2.85 4.91 -5.22
CA THR A 94 3.91 5.44 -4.37
C THR A 94 3.34 5.67 -2.98
N VAL A 95 4.03 5.18 -1.96
CA VAL A 95 3.72 5.53 -0.58
C VAL A 95 4.64 6.65 -0.15
N GLN A 96 4.06 7.69 0.45
CA GLN A 96 4.79 8.86 0.90
C GLN A 96 4.55 9.09 2.38
N VAL A 97 5.61 9.35 3.11
CA VAL A 97 5.54 9.80 4.49
C VAL A 97 6.10 11.21 4.58
N LYS A 98 5.34 12.10 5.17
CA LYS A 98 5.74 13.48 5.43
C LYS A 98 5.77 13.71 6.93
N THR A 99 6.77 14.42 7.39
CA THR A 99 6.81 14.96 8.74
C THR A 99 7.20 16.43 8.68
N TRP A 100 6.98 17.13 9.77
CA TRP A 100 7.26 18.58 9.83
C TRP A 100 7.59 19.00 11.25
N GLY A 101 8.01 20.27 11.41
CA GLY A 101 8.38 20.81 12.71
C GLY A 101 9.65 20.15 13.23
N ASP A 102 9.67 19.88 14.51
CA ASP A 102 10.82 19.30 15.20
C ASP A 102 10.81 17.76 15.24
N THR A 103 9.83 17.14 14.61
CA THR A 103 9.65 15.67 14.66
C THR A 103 10.88 14.94 14.12
N LYS A 104 11.31 13.90 14.85
CA LYS A 104 12.37 13.00 14.42
C LYS A 104 11.82 11.59 14.44
N ILE A 105 11.74 10.97 13.29
CA ILE A 105 11.26 9.59 13.12
C ILE A 105 12.43 8.73 12.68
N PHE A 106 12.77 7.72 13.47
CA PHE A 106 13.86 6.81 13.15
C PHE A 106 13.42 5.69 12.22
N ALA A 107 12.16 5.27 12.32
CA ALA A 107 11.59 4.27 11.43
C ALA A 107 10.08 4.37 11.46
N ILE A 108 9.46 4.10 10.31
CA ILE A 108 8.00 4.03 10.20
C ILE A 108 7.67 2.99 9.13
N GLY A 109 6.67 2.17 9.42
CA GLY A 109 6.27 1.14 8.49
C GLY A 109 4.89 0.62 8.78
N GLY A 110 4.40 -0.19 7.89
CA GLY A 110 3.06 -0.76 8.03
C GLY A 110 2.67 -1.61 6.85
N GLY A 111 1.38 -1.77 6.69
CA GLY A 111 0.80 -2.55 5.61
C GLY A 111 0.13 -1.67 4.58
N TRP A 112 -0.10 -2.26 3.44
CA TRP A 112 -0.95 -1.66 2.41
C TRP A 112 -1.89 -2.72 1.84
N MET A 113 -3.01 -2.25 1.34
CA MET A 113 -3.98 -3.10 0.66
C MET A 113 -4.47 -2.36 -0.58
N ALA A 114 -4.43 -3.04 -1.71
CA ALA A 114 -4.98 -2.54 -2.96
C ALA A 114 -6.19 -3.39 -3.32
N VAL A 115 -7.30 -2.74 -3.61
CA VAL A 115 -8.57 -3.39 -3.86
C VAL A 115 -9.20 -2.83 -5.11
N SER A 116 -9.59 -3.71 -6.01
CA SER A 116 -10.38 -3.36 -7.17
C SER A 116 -11.84 -3.62 -6.85
N GLY A 117 -12.70 -2.67 -7.16
CA GLY A 117 -14.11 -2.77 -6.85
C GLY A 117 -14.88 -3.78 -7.66
N LYS A 118 -14.28 -4.33 -8.69
CA LYS A 118 -15.00 -5.29 -9.55
C LYS A 118 -14.05 -6.19 -10.28
#